data_07aa9978b5b0cbbdc2fbc63d0ce154a8
#
_entry.id   07aa9978b5b0cbbdc2fbc63d0ce154a8
#
_cell.length_a   1.000
_cell.length_b   1.000
_cell.length_c   1.000
_cell.angle_alpha   90.00
_cell.angle_beta   90.00
_cell.angle_gamma   90.00
#
_symmetry.space_group_name_H-M   'P 1'
#
loop_
_entity.id
_entity.type
_entity.pdbx_description
1 polymer ?
#
loop_
_entity_poly.entity_id
_entity_poly.type
_entity_poly.pdbx_seq_one_letter_code
_entity_poly.pdbx_strand_id
1 'polypeptide(L)'
;FLFVIFLFAPASSAEKVNPYVVIPIFTVLGFFFPQLWLQSKIDRRQKEIKKAMPDALDLLTICVEAGLGFDAAMAKVSEKWDNELSLSFSRAIKEVQLGKLRRDALKDMADRIGLAEMTSFIAAVIQSEQLGVSMAKVLRIQSEQMRIKRRQMAEEEAHKAPVKMIIPMAFLTFPSIFIVLLAPAVFSMMENFLGAGIG
;
A
#
# COMPACT_ATOMS: atom_id res chain seq x y z
N PHE A 1 25.34 -5.61 9.94
CA PHE A 1 26.02 -4.64 9.07
C PHE A 1 26.20 -3.30 9.79
N LEU A 2 25.18 -2.77 10.47
CA LEU A 2 25.25 -1.53 11.28
C LEU A 2 26.16 -1.66 12.51
N PHE A 3 26.25 -2.83 13.13
CA PHE A 3 27.17 -3.11 14.23
C PHE A 3 28.64 -3.03 13.82
N VAL A 4 28.95 -3.46 12.59
CA VAL A 4 30.30 -3.37 12.01
C VAL A 4 30.68 -1.91 11.71
N ILE A 5 29.73 -1.09 11.25
CA ILE A 5 29.94 0.36 11.00
C ILE A 5 30.19 1.10 12.32
N PHE A 6 29.53 0.70 13.41
CA PHE A 6 29.75 1.29 14.75
C PHE A 6 31.12 0.91 15.33
N LEU A 7 31.63 -0.28 15.02
CA LEU A 7 32.97 -0.74 15.46
C LEU A 7 34.12 -0.03 14.72
N PHE A 8 33.84 0.49 13.50
CA PHE A 8 34.81 1.16 12.65
C PHE A 8 34.68 2.69 12.62
N ALA A 9 33.71 3.27 13.36
CA ALA A 9 33.60 4.72 13.47
C ALA A 9 34.79 5.28 14.27
N PRO A 10 35.55 6.26 13.72
CA PRO A 10 36.69 6.81 14.41
C PRO A 10 36.28 7.46 15.73
N ALA A 11 36.97 7.12 16.80
CA ALA A 11 36.72 7.51 18.19
C ALA A 11 36.74 9.04 18.47
N SER A 12 36.95 9.87 17.45
CA SER A 12 37.08 11.31 17.57
C SER A 12 35.76 12.11 17.70
N SER A 13 34.61 11.48 17.45
CA SER A 13 33.30 12.14 17.56
C SER A 13 32.45 11.66 18.75
N ALA A 14 32.98 10.75 19.58
CA ALA A 14 32.23 10.09 20.64
C ALA A 14 32.21 10.84 21.99
N GLU A 15 32.83 12.00 22.09
CA GLU A 15 33.08 12.68 23.37
C GLU A 15 31.89 13.39 24.00
N LYS A 16 30.71 13.40 23.33
CA LYS A 16 29.50 14.01 23.91
C LYS A 16 28.24 13.12 23.88
N VAL A 17 28.31 11.87 23.46
CA VAL A 17 27.13 11.05 23.41
C VAL A 17 27.18 9.97 24.49
N ASN A 18 26.28 10.09 25.45
CA ASN A 18 26.19 9.19 26.61
C ASN A 18 25.89 7.75 26.13
N PRO A 19 26.80 6.78 26.29
CA PRO A 19 26.62 5.42 25.77
C PRO A 19 25.36 4.73 26.32
N TYR A 20 24.94 5.10 27.51
CA TYR A 20 23.71 4.60 28.16
C TYR A 20 22.42 5.05 27.45
N VAL A 21 22.47 6.08 26.62
CA VAL A 21 21.32 6.57 25.83
C VAL A 21 21.36 6.01 24.40
N VAL A 22 22.57 5.84 23.84
CA VAL A 22 22.73 5.38 22.44
C VAL A 22 22.42 3.90 22.30
N ILE A 23 22.88 3.08 23.25
CA ILE A 23 22.67 1.63 23.21
C ILE A 23 21.17 1.27 23.18
N PRO A 24 20.28 1.79 24.07
CA PRO A 24 18.86 1.45 23.99
C PRO A 24 18.18 2.00 22.72
N ILE A 25 18.57 3.18 22.23
CA ILE A 25 18.02 3.73 20.99
C ILE A 25 18.35 2.85 19.80
N PHE A 26 19.61 2.41 19.67
CA PHE A 26 20.03 1.50 18.60
C PHE A 26 19.40 0.11 18.73
N THR A 27 19.17 -0.38 19.93
CA THR A 27 18.49 -1.67 20.16
C THR A 27 17.03 -1.59 19.71
N VAL A 28 16.32 -0.52 20.06
CA VAL A 28 14.93 -0.29 19.65
C VAL A 28 14.83 -0.11 18.12
N LEU A 29 15.70 0.70 17.53
CA LEU A 29 15.75 0.88 16.06
C LEU A 29 16.07 -0.43 15.34
N GLY A 30 17.04 -1.21 15.85
CA GLY A 30 17.41 -2.51 15.28
C GLY A 30 16.29 -3.55 15.35
N PHE A 31 15.43 -3.48 16.38
CA PHE A 31 14.29 -4.37 16.51
C PHE A 31 13.10 -3.95 15.61
N PHE A 32 12.85 -2.66 15.46
CA PHE A 32 11.76 -2.14 14.63
C PHE A 32 12.07 -2.14 13.13
N PHE A 33 13.33 -2.02 12.75
CA PHE A 33 13.74 -1.94 11.34
C PHE A 33 13.33 -3.15 10.49
N PRO A 34 13.53 -4.41 10.91
CA PRO A 34 13.14 -5.56 10.12
C PRO A 34 11.61 -5.68 9.99
N GLN A 35 10.86 -5.25 10.99
CA GLN A 35 9.39 -5.31 10.96
C GLN A 35 8.81 -4.31 9.95
N LEU A 36 9.31 -3.08 9.92
CA LEU A 36 8.93 -2.07 8.94
C LEU A 36 9.29 -2.48 7.50
N TRP A 37 10.46 -3.08 7.32
CA TRP A 37 10.89 -3.55 6.01
C TRP A 37 10.04 -4.71 5.50
N LEU A 38 9.68 -5.67 6.37
CA LEU A 38 8.81 -6.79 6.03
C LEU A 38 7.40 -6.30 5.68
N GLN A 39 6.85 -5.36 6.46
CA GLN A 39 5.55 -4.77 6.22
C GLN A 39 5.49 -4.04 4.87
N SER A 40 6.52 -3.28 4.54
CA SER A 40 6.66 -2.62 3.23
C SER A 40 6.68 -3.61 2.05
N LYS A 41 7.31 -4.78 2.20
CA LYS A 41 7.27 -5.84 1.18
C LYS A 41 5.88 -6.46 1.02
N ILE A 42 5.18 -6.71 2.13
CA ILE A 42 3.82 -7.25 2.12
C ILE A 42 2.89 -6.25 1.44
N ASP A 43 2.93 -4.98 1.82
CA ASP A 43 2.10 -3.93 1.24
C ASP A 43 2.35 -3.76 -0.27
N ARG A 44 3.60 -3.83 -0.71
CA ARG A 44 3.95 -3.77 -2.12
C ARG A 44 3.36 -4.93 -2.89
N ARG A 45 3.49 -6.16 -2.37
CA ARG A 45 2.91 -7.37 -2.94
C ARG A 45 1.39 -7.29 -3.04
N GLN A 46 0.74 -6.86 -1.97
CA GLN A 46 -0.72 -6.69 -1.94
C GLN A 46 -1.20 -5.64 -2.94
N LYS A 47 -0.49 -4.51 -3.07
CA LYS A 47 -0.79 -3.48 -4.07
C LYS A 47 -0.67 -4.00 -5.50
N GLU A 48 0.36 -4.80 -5.79
CA GLU A 48 0.56 -5.43 -7.09
C GLU A 48 -0.60 -6.38 -7.41
N ILE A 49 -0.95 -7.28 -6.49
CA ILE A 49 -2.08 -8.20 -6.65
C ILE A 49 -3.39 -7.43 -6.85
N LYS A 50 -3.67 -6.43 -6.02
CA LYS A 50 -4.88 -5.60 -6.10
C LYS A 50 -5.00 -4.89 -7.45
N LYS A 51 -3.89 -4.44 -8.02
CA LYS A 51 -3.85 -3.79 -9.33
C LYS A 51 -4.10 -4.78 -10.47
N ALA A 52 -3.61 -6.02 -10.35
CA ALA A 52 -3.75 -7.06 -11.36
C ALA A 52 -5.12 -7.79 -11.32
N MET A 53 -5.83 -7.73 -10.19
CA MET A 53 -7.10 -8.44 -9.99
C MET A 53 -8.16 -8.15 -11.05
N PRO A 54 -8.48 -6.89 -11.43
CA PRO A 54 -9.54 -6.62 -12.39
C PRO A 54 -9.28 -7.32 -13.74
N ASP A 55 -8.06 -7.19 -14.26
CA ASP A 55 -7.68 -7.75 -15.56
C ASP A 55 -7.67 -9.30 -15.52
N ALA A 56 -7.27 -9.88 -14.37
CA ALA A 56 -7.30 -11.32 -14.15
C ALA A 56 -8.75 -11.86 -14.09
N LEU A 57 -9.65 -11.15 -13.40
CA LEU A 57 -11.07 -11.54 -13.31
C LEU A 57 -11.78 -11.40 -14.65
N ASP A 58 -11.44 -10.39 -15.44
CA ASP A 58 -11.94 -10.23 -16.80
C ASP A 58 -11.56 -11.44 -17.67
N LEU A 59 -10.29 -11.84 -17.65
CA LEU A 59 -9.83 -13.01 -18.40
C LEU A 59 -10.46 -14.30 -17.89
N LEU A 60 -10.58 -14.49 -16.56
CA LEU A 60 -11.30 -15.62 -15.97
C LEU A 60 -12.75 -15.68 -16.47
N THR A 61 -13.44 -14.54 -16.48
CA THR A 61 -14.83 -14.46 -16.96
C THR A 61 -14.94 -14.89 -18.42
N ILE A 62 -14.08 -14.35 -19.29
CA ILE A 62 -14.05 -14.70 -20.71
C ILE A 62 -13.78 -16.20 -20.92
N CYS A 63 -12.82 -16.77 -20.20
CA CYS A 63 -12.49 -18.18 -20.28
C CYS A 63 -13.65 -19.08 -19.85
N VAL A 64 -14.33 -18.72 -18.76
CA VAL A 64 -15.47 -19.51 -18.24
C VAL A 64 -16.71 -19.33 -19.14
N GLU A 65 -16.96 -18.13 -19.67
CA GLU A 65 -18.02 -17.89 -20.67
C GLU A 65 -17.78 -18.66 -21.98
N ALA A 66 -16.50 -18.87 -22.36
CA ALA A 66 -16.11 -19.72 -23.48
C ALA A 66 -16.22 -21.23 -23.18
N GLY A 67 -16.67 -21.62 -21.99
CA GLY A 67 -16.91 -23.01 -21.62
C GLY A 67 -15.73 -23.72 -20.93
N LEU A 68 -14.65 -23.01 -20.60
CA LEU A 68 -13.58 -23.58 -19.79
C LEU A 68 -14.04 -23.76 -18.33
N GLY A 69 -13.65 -24.86 -17.70
CA GLY A 69 -13.79 -25.02 -16.26
C GLY A 69 -12.95 -23.99 -15.50
N PHE A 70 -13.37 -23.63 -14.30
CA PHE A 70 -12.72 -22.59 -13.50
C PHE A 70 -11.22 -22.84 -13.28
N ASP A 71 -10.81 -24.10 -13.02
CA ASP A 71 -9.39 -24.44 -12.82
C ASP A 71 -8.57 -24.26 -14.10
N ALA A 72 -9.15 -24.63 -15.25
CA ALA A 72 -8.51 -24.39 -16.54
C ALA A 72 -8.44 -22.90 -16.88
N ALA A 73 -9.46 -22.13 -16.51
CA ALA A 73 -9.45 -20.68 -16.64
C ALA A 73 -8.37 -20.04 -15.76
N MET A 74 -8.25 -20.47 -14.49
CA MET A 74 -7.16 -20.02 -13.60
C MET A 74 -5.78 -20.38 -14.15
N ALA A 75 -5.60 -21.57 -14.75
CA ALA A 75 -4.37 -21.94 -15.40
C ALA A 75 -4.02 -20.99 -16.55
N LYS A 76 -4.99 -20.63 -17.38
CA LYS A 76 -4.80 -19.66 -18.48
C LYS A 76 -4.41 -18.28 -17.96
N VAL A 77 -5.00 -17.81 -16.87
CA VAL A 77 -4.62 -16.56 -16.23
C VAL A 77 -3.19 -16.62 -15.70
N SER A 78 -2.80 -17.74 -15.07
CA SER A 78 -1.44 -17.93 -14.54
C SER A 78 -0.36 -18.03 -15.63
N GLU A 79 -0.71 -18.49 -16.82
CA GLU A 79 0.17 -18.54 -17.99
C GLU A 79 0.32 -17.18 -18.68
N LYS A 80 -0.70 -16.32 -18.60
CA LYS A 80 -0.76 -15.04 -19.32
C LYS A 80 0.18 -13.99 -18.76
N TRP A 81 0.35 -13.94 -17.45
CA TRP A 81 1.15 -12.93 -16.75
C TRP A 81 2.14 -13.57 -15.79
N ASP A 82 3.27 -12.88 -15.62
CA ASP A 82 4.29 -13.25 -14.63
C ASP A 82 4.29 -12.23 -13.48
N ASN A 83 3.24 -12.32 -12.64
CA ASN A 83 3.05 -11.45 -11.48
C ASN A 83 2.68 -12.26 -10.22
N GLU A 84 2.65 -11.61 -9.06
CA GLU A 84 2.36 -12.24 -7.77
C GLU A 84 0.98 -12.92 -7.71
N LEU A 85 0.00 -12.41 -8.45
CA LEU A 85 -1.33 -13.01 -8.54
C LEU A 85 -1.29 -14.32 -9.34
N SER A 86 -0.60 -14.31 -10.49
CA SER A 86 -0.42 -15.50 -11.35
C SER A 86 0.33 -16.61 -10.61
N LEU A 87 1.38 -16.26 -9.86
CA LEU A 87 2.08 -17.21 -9.01
C LEU A 87 1.17 -17.81 -7.93
N SER A 88 0.29 -17.00 -7.35
CA SER A 88 -0.66 -17.47 -6.33
C SER A 88 -1.69 -18.42 -6.93
N PHE A 89 -2.21 -18.15 -8.12
CA PHE A 89 -3.11 -19.04 -8.86
C PHE A 89 -2.43 -20.35 -9.26
N SER A 90 -1.23 -20.28 -9.85
CA SER A 90 -0.43 -21.46 -10.19
C SER A 90 -0.19 -22.36 -8.99
N ARG A 91 0.11 -21.76 -7.82
CA ARG A 91 0.30 -22.51 -6.57
C ARG A 91 -0.98 -23.21 -6.11
N ALA A 92 -2.12 -22.52 -6.13
CA ALA A 92 -3.39 -23.09 -5.73
C ALA A 92 -3.77 -24.28 -6.66
N ILE A 93 -3.58 -24.13 -7.96
CA ILE A 93 -3.82 -25.21 -8.93
C ILE A 93 -2.93 -26.43 -8.63
N LYS A 94 -1.64 -26.22 -8.36
CA LYS A 94 -0.71 -27.31 -7.99
C LYS A 94 -1.13 -28.00 -6.69
N GLU A 95 -1.59 -27.24 -5.69
CA GLU A 95 -2.10 -27.83 -4.44
C GLU A 95 -3.33 -28.73 -4.70
N VAL A 96 -4.23 -28.32 -5.59
CA VAL A 96 -5.37 -29.16 -6.00
C VAL A 96 -4.93 -30.42 -6.75
N GLN A 97 -3.97 -30.29 -7.67
CA GLN A 97 -3.40 -31.42 -8.42
C GLN A 97 -2.70 -32.43 -7.49
N LEU A 98 -2.15 -31.97 -6.38
CA LEU A 98 -1.55 -32.81 -5.34
C LEU A 98 -2.59 -33.45 -4.40
N GLY A 99 -3.90 -33.28 -4.67
CA GLY A 99 -4.97 -33.93 -3.93
C GLY A 99 -5.60 -33.08 -2.82
N LYS A 100 -5.22 -31.83 -2.67
CA LYS A 100 -5.88 -30.93 -1.74
C LYS A 100 -7.30 -30.60 -2.22
N LEU A 101 -8.26 -30.52 -1.30
CA LEU A 101 -9.61 -30.10 -1.63
C LEU A 101 -9.57 -28.70 -2.25
N ARG A 102 -10.21 -28.54 -3.43
CA ARG A 102 -10.24 -27.27 -4.17
C ARG A 102 -10.68 -26.09 -3.30
N ARG A 103 -11.73 -26.28 -2.51
CA ARG A 103 -12.24 -25.28 -1.58
C ARG A 103 -11.17 -24.81 -0.59
N ASP A 104 -10.39 -25.74 -0.05
CA ASP A 104 -9.36 -25.42 0.94
C ASP A 104 -8.13 -24.79 0.29
N ALA A 105 -7.74 -25.22 -0.91
CA ALA A 105 -6.66 -24.61 -1.67
C ALA A 105 -6.96 -23.15 -2.01
N LEU A 106 -8.20 -22.85 -2.43
CA LEU A 106 -8.65 -21.50 -2.74
C LEU A 106 -8.72 -20.62 -1.47
N LYS A 107 -9.22 -21.13 -0.36
CA LYS A 107 -9.23 -20.42 0.91
C LYS A 107 -7.82 -20.07 1.40
N ASP A 108 -6.94 -21.07 1.42
CA ASP A 108 -5.56 -20.85 1.85
C ASP A 108 -4.82 -19.87 0.93
N MET A 109 -5.14 -19.86 -0.37
CA MET A 109 -4.64 -18.85 -1.30
C MET A 109 -5.13 -17.45 -0.90
N ALA A 110 -6.42 -17.27 -0.61
CA ALA A 110 -6.98 -15.99 -0.18
C ALA A 110 -6.34 -15.51 1.14
N ASP A 111 -6.18 -16.41 2.10
CA ASP A 111 -5.57 -16.11 3.41
C ASP A 111 -4.08 -15.71 3.28
N ARG A 112 -3.33 -16.40 2.41
CA ARG A 112 -1.92 -16.05 2.11
C ARG A 112 -1.77 -14.69 1.41
N ILE A 113 -2.73 -14.29 0.61
CA ILE A 113 -2.76 -12.98 -0.05
C ILE A 113 -3.14 -11.88 0.97
N GLY A 114 -4.10 -12.16 1.85
CA GLY A 114 -4.53 -11.25 2.91
C GLY A 114 -5.24 -10.00 2.39
N LEU A 115 -5.89 -10.07 1.24
CA LEU A 115 -6.69 -8.98 0.66
C LEU A 115 -8.18 -9.28 0.81
N ALA A 116 -8.94 -8.34 1.35
CA ALA A 116 -10.39 -8.47 1.53
C ALA A 116 -11.12 -8.74 0.21
N GLU A 117 -10.65 -8.13 -0.87
CA GLU A 117 -11.18 -8.32 -2.22
C GLU A 117 -11.01 -9.78 -2.69
N MET A 118 -9.85 -10.37 -2.45
CA MET A 118 -9.57 -11.76 -2.80
C MET A 118 -10.39 -12.72 -1.96
N THR A 119 -10.51 -12.46 -0.66
CA THR A 119 -11.34 -13.27 0.25
C THR A 119 -12.80 -13.24 -0.18
N SER A 120 -13.36 -12.07 -0.50
CA SER A 120 -14.73 -11.92 -1.00
C SER A 120 -14.94 -12.65 -2.33
N PHE A 121 -13.99 -12.55 -3.25
CA PHE A 121 -14.02 -13.24 -4.53
C PHE A 121 -14.04 -14.76 -4.35
N ILE A 122 -13.12 -15.32 -3.57
CA ILE A 122 -13.05 -16.77 -3.33
C ILE A 122 -14.29 -17.26 -2.58
N ALA A 123 -14.81 -16.49 -1.63
CA ALA A 123 -16.06 -16.84 -0.96
C ALA A 123 -17.24 -16.92 -1.95
N ALA A 124 -17.36 -15.97 -2.88
CA ALA A 124 -18.40 -15.98 -3.91
C ALA A 124 -18.24 -17.16 -4.87
N VAL A 125 -17.02 -17.53 -5.26
CA VAL A 125 -16.71 -18.71 -6.08
C VAL A 125 -17.16 -19.98 -5.36
N ILE A 126 -16.74 -20.19 -4.12
CA ILE A 126 -17.09 -21.38 -3.33
C ILE A 126 -18.61 -21.47 -3.13
N GLN A 127 -19.26 -20.34 -2.83
CA GLN A 127 -20.70 -20.30 -2.64
C GLN A 127 -21.47 -20.61 -3.93
N SER A 128 -20.98 -20.12 -5.08
CA SER A 128 -21.62 -20.43 -6.37
C SER A 128 -21.58 -21.92 -6.72
N GLU A 129 -20.49 -22.60 -6.38
CA GLU A 129 -20.36 -24.05 -6.55
C GLU A 129 -21.36 -24.83 -5.68
N GLN A 130 -21.53 -24.40 -4.42
CA GLN A 130 -22.46 -25.05 -3.48
C GLN A 130 -23.92 -24.86 -3.87
N LEU A 131 -24.27 -23.69 -4.42
CA LEU A 131 -25.63 -23.34 -4.81
C LEU A 131 -25.97 -23.72 -6.24
N GLY A 132 -25.01 -24.23 -7.02
CA GLY A 132 -25.21 -24.56 -8.44
C GLY A 132 -25.50 -23.34 -9.32
N VAL A 133 -25.11 -22.15 -8.88
CA VAL A 133 -25.26 -20.91 -9.65
C VAL A 133 -24.19 -20.86 -10.74
N SER A 134 -24.53 -20.29 -11.89
CA SER A 134 -23.57 -20.13 -13.00
C SER A 134 -22.34 -19.36 -12.55
N MET A 135 -21.18 -20.03 -12.60
CA MET A 135 -19.87 -19.45 -12.26
C MET A 135 -19.57 -18.20 -13.12
N ALA A 136 -19.92 -18.24 -14.41
CA ALA A 136 -19.74 -17.11 -15.31
C ALA A 136 -20.47 -15.85 -14.81
N LYS A 137 -21.70 -15.99 -14.31
CA LYS A 137 -22.48 -14.88 -13.75
C LYS A 137 -21.80 -14.29 -12.52
N VAL A 138 -21.29 -15.12 -11.63
CA VAL A 138 -20.60 -14.67 -10.40
C VAL A 138 -19.30 -13.94 -10.75
N LEU A 139 -18.51 -14.50 -11.65
CA LEU A 139 -17.25 -13.89 -12.13
C LEU A 139 -17.51 -12.52 -12.78
N ARG A 140 -18.56 -12.42 -13.60
CA ARG A 140 -18.94 -11.16 -14.25
C ARG A 140 -19.30 -10.07 -13.23
N ILE A 141 -20.08 -10.41 -12.20
CA ILE A 141 -20.43 -9.47 -11.13
C ILE A 141 -19.18 -9.03 -10.37
N GLN A 142 -18.29 -9.96 -10.04
CA GLN A 142 -17.04 -9.67 -9.33
C GLN A 142 -16.08 -8.80 -10.17
N SER A 143 -15.96 -9.07 -11.47
CA SER A 143 -15.18 -8.27 -12.40
C SER A 143 -15.69 -6.83 -12.45
N GLU A 144 -17.00 -6.62 -12.62
CA GLU A 144 -17.61 -5.30 -12.66
C GLU A 144 -17.40 -4.54 -11.33
N GLN A 145 -17.57 -5.20 -10.18
CA GLN A 145 -17.29 -4.60 -8.88
C GLN A 145 -15.82 -4.15 -8.75
N MET A 146 -14.88 -4.94 -9.28
CA MET A 146 -13.46 -4.58 -9.26
C MET A 146 -13.14 -3.38 -10.15
N ARG A 147 -13.80 -3.27 -11.32
CA ARG A 147 -13.66 -2.10 -12.20
C ARG A 147 -14.18 -0.82 -11.51
N ILE A 148 -15.35 -0.90 -10.88
CA ILE A 148 -15.92 0.24 -10.11
C ILE A 148 -14.95 0.63 -8.99
N LYS A 149 -14.45 -0.34 -8.23
CA LYS A 149 -13.51 -0.10 -7.13
C LYS A 149 -12.19 0.53 -7.60
N ARG A 150 -11.67 0.07 -8.74
CA ARG A 150 -10.47 0.66 -9.38
C ARG A 150 -10.70 2.13 -9.75
N ARG A 151 -11.88 2.45 -10.30
CA ARG A 151 -12.26 3.82 -10.62
C ARG A 151 -12.38 4.69 -9.36
N GLN A 152 -13.05 4.19 -8.32
CA GLN A 152 -13.16 4.88 -7.03
C GLN A 152 -11.80 5.19 -6.40
N MET A 153 -10.87 4.23 -6.42
CA MET A 153 -9.49 4.46 -5.92
C MET A 153 -8.77 5.57 -6.70
N ALA A 154 -8.92 5.61 -8.03
CA ALA A 154 -8.33 6.66 -8.85
C ALA A 154 -8.96 8.03 -8.54
N GLU A 155 -10.28 8.09 -8.34
CA GLU A 155 -11.00 9.29 -7.94
C GLU A 155 -10.56 9.77 -6.54
N GLU A 156 -10.41 8.86 -5.58
CA GLU A 156 -9.91 9.18 -4.23
C GLU A 156 -8.47 9.73 -4.26
N GLU A 157 -7.61 9.18 -5.09
CA GLU A 157 -6.24 9.69 -5.25
C GLU A 157 -6.24 11.09 -5.88
N ALA A 158 -7.10 11.33 -6.86
CA ALA A 158 -7.28 12.63 -7.48
C ALA A 158 -7.81 13.67 -6.48
N HIS A 159 -8.77 13.31 -5.62
CA HIS A 159 -9.30 14.19 -4.58
C HIS A 159 -8.28 14.55 -3.48
N LYS A 160 -7.26 13.73 -3.26
CA LYS A 160 -6.16 14.02 -2.31
C LYS A 160 -5.14 15.03 -2.86
N ALA A 161 -5.10 15.25 -4.18
CA ALA A 161 -4.14 16.16 -4.80
C ALA A 161 -4.32 17.63 -4.38
N PRO A 162 -5.55 18.22 -4.36
CA PRO A 162 -5.76 19.59 -3.90
C PRO A 162 -5.35 19.80 -2.44
N VAL A 163 -5.67 18.83 -1.56
CA VAL A 163 -5.32 18.90 -0.12
C VAL A 163 -3.80 18.95 0.06
N LYS A 164 -3.05 18.17 -0.73
CA LYS A 164 -1.58 18.20 -0.68
C LYS A 164 -1.00 19.54 -1.17
N MET A 165 -1.70 20.29 -2.02
CA MET A 165 -1.27 21.62 -2.48
C MET A 165 -1.55 22.73 -1.46
N ILE A 166 -2.54 22.55 -0.57
CA ILE A 166 -2.87 23.54 0.47
C ILE A 166 -1.72 23.68 1.47
N ILE A 167 -1.04 22.60 1.83
CA ILE A 167 0.02 22.61 2.84
C ILE A 167 1.20 23.51 2.43
N PRO A 168 1.84 23.34 1.26
CA PRO A 168 2.93 24.24 0.84
C PRO A 168 2.46 25.67 0.58
N MET A 169 1.23 25.85 0.09
CA MET A 169 0.66 27.18 -0.13
C MET A 169 0.42 27.91 1.20
N ALA A 170 -0.12 27.25 2.22
CA ALA A 170 -0.29 27.81 3.54
C ALA A 170 1.05 28.16 4.18
N PHE A 171 2.06 27.29 4.02
CA PHE A 171 3.39 27.51 4.57
C PHE A 171 4.11 28.72 3.92
N LEU A 172 3.80 29.04 2.68
CA LEU A 172 4.38 30.17 1.95
C LEU A 172 3.62 31.48 2.22
N THR A 173 2.27 31.41 2.28
CA THR A 173 1.43 32.59 2.51
C THR A 173 1.43 33.07 3.94
N PHE A 174 1.54 32.17 4.92
CA PHE A 174 1.51 32.53 6.34
C PHE A 174 2.65 33.49 6.74
N PRO A 175 3.94 33.23 6.44
CA PRO A 175 5.01 34.18 6.72
C PRO A 175 4.87 35.52 5.98
N SER A 176 4.40 35.48 4.73
CA SER A 176 4.20 36.68 3.91
C SER A 176 3.18 37.64 4.53
N ILE A 177 2.03 37.10 4.99
CA ILE A 177 1.00 37.90 5.66
C ILE A 177 1.55 38.48 6.99
N PHE A 178 2.33 37.71 7.75
CA PHE A 178 2.95 38.20 8.98
C PHE A 178 3.93 39.34 8.75
N ILE A 179 4.73 39.25 7.71
CA ILE A 179 5.68 40.32 7.35
C ILE A 179 4.91 41.60 7.00
N VAL A 180 3.87 41.50 6.20
CA VAL A 180 3.07 42.68 5.76
C VAL A 180 2.33 43.32 6.95
N LEU A 181 1.79 42.52 7.88
CA LEU A 181 1.08 43.02 9.07
C LEU A 181 2.00 43.61 10.13
N LEU A 182 3.17 43.00 10.34
CA LEU A 182 4.11 43.45 11.37
C LEU A 182 5.02 44.60 10.90
N ALA A 183 5.26 44.73 9.59
CA ALA A 183 6.12 45.80 9.07
C ALA A 183 5.71 47.19 9.56
N PRO A 184 4.45 47.66 9.47
CA PRO A 184 4.06 48.99 9.94
C PRO A 184 4.18 49.12 11.46
N ALA A 185 3.94 48.08 12.22
CA ALA A 185 4.06 48.10 13.67
C ALA A 185 5.55 48.22 14.14
N VAL A 186 6.44 47.50 13.43
CA VAL A 186 7.89 47.61 13.69
C VAL A 186 8.42 49.00 13.30
N PHE A 187 8.00 49.58 12.19
CA PHE A 187 8.40 50.89 11.78
C PHE A 187 7.94 51.98 12.76
N SER A 188 6.68 51.93 13.23
CA SER A 188 6.18 52.91 14.20
C SER A 188 6.84 52.73 15.60
N MET A 189 7.19 51.52 16.00
CA MET A 189 7.99 51.31 17.21
C MET A 189 9.41 51.87 17.07
N MET A 190 10.04 51.71 15.90
CA MET A 190 11.39 52.20 15.66
C MET A 190 11.45 53.72 15.61
N GLU A 191 10.45 54.38 14.99
CA GLU A 191 10.34 55.89 15.01
C GLU A 191 10.13 56.41 16.41
N ASN A 192 9.28 55.80 17.24
CA ASN A 192 9.08 56.20 18.61
C ASN A 192 10.33 56.00 19.50
N PHE A 193 11.13 54.98 19.22
CA PHE A 193 12.35 54.70 19.98
C PHE A 193 13.51 55.63 19.59
N LEU A 194 13.62 55.97 18.29
CA LEU A 194 14.62 56.94 17.81
C LEU A 194 14.23 58.37 18.12
N GLY A 195 12.93 58.72 18.10
CA GLY A 195 12.44 60.04 18.49
C GLY A 195 12.54 60.39 19.99
N ALA A 196 12.54 59.37 20.84
CA ALA A 196 12.70 59.57 22.31
C ALA A 196 14.16 59.74 22.76
N GLY A 197 15.14 59.55 21.86
CA GLY A 197 16.57 59.69 22.18
C GLY A 197 17.23 61.02 21.79
N ILE A 198 16.46 61.98 21.24
CA ILE A 198 16.97 63.31 20.79
C ILE A 198 16.13 64.43 21.39
N GLY A 199 15.85 64.32 22.71
CA GLY A 199 15.21 65.37 23.50
C GLY A 199 15.98 65.64 24.78
#